data_fe0ba58b81f04ec67cb6ff22139c7670
#
_entry.id   fe0ba58b81f04ec67cb6ff22139c7670
#
_cell.length_a   1.000
_cell.length_b   1.000
_cell.length_c   1.000
_cell.angle_alpha   90.00
_cell.angle_beta   90.00
_cell.angle_gamma   90.00
#
_symmetry.space_group_name_H-M   'P 1'
#
loop_
_entity.id
_entity.type
_entity.pdbx_description
1 polymer ?
#
loop_
_entity_poly.entity_id
_entity_poly.type
_entity_poly.pdbx_seq_one_letter_code
_entity_poly.pdbx_strand_id
1 'polypeptide(L)'
;MANGPRPDGDATRARILTFLEQNQGAHLSAIIRALQLGNHQATIHLKTLEGQSALWGRREGQFLRYFTSTIPSHTSPEDLPNPPQIFTPDSMQFRIIDRLARNPNPSKNTGPLTQGKLADELECSQQLISHHLIALEKSGCIKSRKSGFRKNWSVIAPGLQAITGGLRSLSTVDHHDLEALITHYGGQ
;
A
#
# COMPACT_ATOMS: atom_id res chain seq x y z
N MET A 1 -22.90 26.57 5.53
CA MET A 1 -21.89 25.56 5.17
C MET A 1 -22.40 24.83 3.94
N ALA A 2 -21.81 25.09 2.78
CA ALA A 2 -22.24 24.49 1.53
C ALA A 2 -21.77 23.02 1.50
N ASN A 3 -22.74 22.08 1.49
CA ASN A 3 -22.48 20.70 1.15
C ASN A 3 -21.99 20.66 -0.31
N GLY A 4 -20.68 20.40 -0.50
CA GLY A 4 -20.16 20.11 -1.83
C GLY A 4 -20.93 18.96 -2.50
N PRO A 5 -20.93 18.87 -3.85
CA PRO A 5 -21.65 17.84 -4.56
C PRO A 5 -21.23 16.46 -4.03
N ARG A 6 -22.20 15.65 -3.63
CA ARG A 6 -21.94 14.25 -3.22
C ARG A 6 -21.34 13.53 -4.43
N PRO A 7 -20.20 12.86 -4.28
CA PRO A 7 -19.63 12.09 -5.39
C PRO A 7 -20.70 11.11 -5.87
N ASP A 8 -20.93 11.07 -7.17
CA ASP A 8 -21.88 10.18 -7.79
C ASP A 8 -21.56 8.73 -7.36
N GLY A 9 -22.58 7.99 -6.95
CA GLY A 9 -22.43 6.62 -6.50
C GLY A 9 -21.77 5.72 -7.55
N ASP A 10 -21.99 6.01 -8.85
CA ASP A 10 -21.38 5.30 -9.97
C ASP A 10 -19.88 5.62 -10.07
N ALA A 11 -19.48 6.87 -9.91
CA ALA A 11 -18.07 7.25 -9.88
C ALA A 11 -17.32 6.56 -8.73
N THR A 12 -17.93 6.47 -7.56
CA THR A 12 -17.34 5.77 -6.41
C THR A 12 -17.20 4.26 -6.69
N ARG A 13 -18.20 3.62 -7.29
CA ARG A 13 -18.14 2.21 -7.68
C ARG A 13 -17.05 1.95 -8.73
N ALA A 14 -16.94 2.81 -9.74
CA ALA A 14 -15.87 2.74 -10.73
C ALA A 14 -14.47 2.83 -10.08
N ARG A 15 -14.27 3.76 -9.13
CA ARG A 15 -13.01 3.87 -8.37
C ARG A 15 -12.69 2.61 -7.57
N ILE A 16 -13.70 1.99 -6.94
CA ILE A 16 -13.53 0.72 -6.21
C ILE A 16 -13.10 -0.40 -7.15
N LEU A 17 -13.73 -0.54 -8.31
CA LEU A 17 -13.36 -1.56 -9.30
C LEU A 17 -11.94 -1.35 -9.83
N THR A 18 -11.60 -0.13 -10.27
CA THR A 18 -10.24 0.20 -10.73
C THR A 18 -9.19 -0.08 -9.66
N PHE A 19 -9.48 0.26 -8.40
CA PHE A 19 -8.58 -0.06 -7.29
C PHE A 19 -8.41 -1.58 -7.12
N LEU A 20 -9.49 -2.35 -7.16
CA LEU A 20 -9.44 -3.80 -7.00
C LEU A 20 -8.80 -4.51 -8.20
N GLU A 21 -8.92 -4.00 -9.42
CA GLU A 21 -8.21 -4.52 -10.59
C GLU A 21 -6.69 -4.53 -10.39
N GLN A 22 -6.17 -3.49 -9.75
CA GLN A 22 -4.75 -3.36 -9.43
C GLN A 22 -4.36 -4.05 -8.10
N ASN A 23 -5.32 -4.30 -7.22
CA ASN A 23 -5.12 -4.75 -5.85
C ASN A 23 -6.06 -5.90 -5.49
N GLN A 24 -6.05 -6.96 -6.29
CA GLN A 24 -6.90 -8.14 -6.09
C GLN A 24 -6.71 -8.74 -4.69
N GLY A 25 -7.82 -9.05 -4.04
CA GLY A 25 -7.79 -9.60 -2.68
C GLY A 25 -7.56 -8.57 -1.57
N ALA A 26 -7.75 -7.29 -1.87
CA ALA A 26 -7.68 -6.24 -0.84
C ALA A 26 -8.77 -6.41 0.22
N HIS A 27 -8.43 -6.13 1.48
CA HIS A 27 -9.38 -6.10 2.58
C HIS A 27 -10.22 -4.83 2.57
N LEU A 28 -11.41 -4.86 3.18
CA LEU A 28 -12.28 -3.70 3.34
C LEU A 28 -11.52 -2.48 3.90
N SER A 29 -10.69 -2.68 4.91
CA SER A 29 -9.91 -1.60 5.52
C SER A 29 -8.88 -0.96 4.57
N ALA A 30 -8.32 -1.74 3.65
CA ALA A 30 -7.41 -1.24 2.62
C ALA A 30 -8.17 -0.39 1.59
N ILE A 31 -9.36 -0.84 1.15
CA ILE A 31 -10.22 -0.10 0.23
C ILE A 31 -10.66 1.23 0.84
N ILE A 32 -11.15 1.21 2.10
CA ILE A 32 -11.57 2.40 2.83
C ILE A 32 -10.44 3.43 2.90
N ARG A 33 -9.26 2.97 3.32
CA ARG A 33 -8.09 3.83 3.50
C ARG A 33 -7.58 4.37 2.17
N ALA A 34 -7.45 3.51 1.18
CA ALA A 34 -6.92 3.89 -0.13
C ALA A 34 -7.84 4.89 -0.87
N LEU A 35 -9.14 4.72 -0.77
CA LEU A 35 -10.11 5.56 -1.48
C LEU A 35 -10.71 6.67 -0.61
N GLN A 36 -10.27 6.78 0.65
CA GLN A 36 -10.76 7.76 1.64
C GLN A 36 -12.30 7.71 1.81
N LEU A 37 -12.86 6.49 1.82
CA LEU A 37 -14.29 6.28 1.98
C LEU A 37 -14.66 6.11 3.45
N GLY A 38 -15.87 6.50 3.82
CA GLY A 38 -16.46 6.09 5.10
C GLY A 38 -16.76 4.59 5.12
N ASN A 39 -16.66 3.96 6.29
CA ASN A 39 -16.90 2.51 6.44
C ASN A 39 -18.28 2.09 5.91
N HIS A 40 -19.32 2.83 6.28
CA HIS A 40 -20.70 2.59 5.81
C HIS A 40 -20.84 2.75 4.30
N GLN A 41 -20.25 3.81 3.74
CA GLN A 41 -20.25 4.09 2.30
C GLN A 41 -19.57 2.98 1.51
N ALA A 42 -18.36 2.57 1.91
CA ALA A 42 -17.63 1.49 1.27
C ALA A 42 -18.44 0.18 1.29
N THR A 43 -19.04 -0.15 2.44
CA THR A 43 -19.86 -1.36 2.59
C THR A 43 -21.07 -1.37 1.65
N ILE A 44 -21.78 -0.24 1.50
CA ILE A 44 -22.91 -0.13 0.58
C ILE A 44 -22.48 -0.35 -0.86
N HIS A 45 -21.41 0.34 -1.30
CA HIS A 45 -20.92 0.22 -2.67
C HIS A 45 -20.40 -1.18 -2.99
N LEU A 46 -19.67 -1.81 -2.07
CA LEU A 46 -19.22 -3.19 -2.24
C LEU A 46 -20.39 -4.17 -2.36
N LYS A 47 -21.40 -4.07 -1.51
CA LYS A 47 -22.62 -4.90 -1.63
C LYS A 47 -23.35 -4.69 -2.95
N THR A 48 -23.43 -3.44 -3.43
CA THR A 48 -24.03 -3.14 -4.74
C THR A 48 -23.26 -3.81 -5.86
N LEU A 49 -21.92 -3.73 -5.85
CA LEU A 49 -21.05 -4.35 -6.85
C LEU A 49 -21.08 -5.89 -6.78
N GLU A 50 -21.19 -6.47 -5.59
CA GLU A 50 -21.44 -7.92 -5.42
C GLU A 50 -22.76 -8.34 -6.04
N GLY A 51 -23.85 -7.59 -5.77
CA GLY A 51 -25.16 -7.84 -6.38
C GLY A 51 -25.17 -7.72 -7.91
N GLN A 52 -24.27 -6.92 -8.47
CA GLN A 52 -24.05 -6.77 -9.92
C GLN A 52 -23.08 -7.81 -10.49
N SER A 53 -22.57 -8.71 -9.67
CA SER A 53 -21.52 -9.69 -10.05
C SER A 53 -20.25 -9.05 -10.62
N ALA A 54 -20.01 -7.78 -10.34
CA ALA A 54 -18.80 -7.07 -10.76
C ALA A 54 -17.59 -7.42 -9.88
N LEU A 55 -17.84 -7.82 -8.64
CA LEU A 55 -16.85 -8.33 -7.70
C LEU A 55 -17.47 -9.41 -6.80
N TRP A 56 -16.62 -10.10 -6.06
CA TRP A 56 -17.03 -11.07 -5.06
C TRP A 56 -16.11 -11.01 -3.84
N GLY A 57 -16.64 -11.39 -2.67
CA GLY A 57 -15.93 -11.42 -1.43
C GLY A 57 -15.65 -12.84 -0.95
N ARG A 58 -14.44 -13.07 -0.37
CA ARG A 58 -14.06 -14.31 0.28
C ARG A 58 -13.58 -14.05 1.70
N ARG A 59 -14.12 -14.82 2.65
CA ARG A 59 -13.67 -14.75 4.03
C ARG A 59 -12.42 -15.60 4.21
N GLU A 60 -11.38 -14.99 4.78
CA GLU A 60 -10.12 -15.63 5.14
C GLU A 60 -9.84 -15.32 6.62
N GLY A 61 -10.12 -16.28 7.49
CA GLY A 61 -10.12 -16.07 8.94
C GLY A 61 -11.15 -15.01 9.36
N GLN A 62 -10.69 -13.96 10.02
CA GLN A 62 -11.53 -12.83 10.45
C GLN A 62 -11.67 -11.73 9.39
N PHE A 63 -10.94 -11.81 8.29
CA PHE A 63 -10.91 -10.79 7.24
C PHE A 63 -11.76 -11.21 6.04
N LEU A 64 -12.36 -10.20 5.37
CA LEU A 64 -13.06 -10.35 4.11
C LEU A 64 -12.20 -9.70 3.02
N ARG A 65 -11.83 -10.49 2.01
CA ARG A 65 -11.05 -10.09 0.84
C ARG A 65 -11.97 -9.94 -0.36
N TYR A 66 -11.71 -8.94 -1.20
CA TYR A 66 -12.51 -8.65 -2.38
C TYR A 66 -11.71 -8.86 -3.66
N PHE A 67 -12.37 -9.44 -4.64
CA PHE A 67 -11.81 -9.75 -5.96
C PHE A 67 -12.79 -9.26 -7.03
N THR A 68 -12.28 -8.74 -8.14
CA THR A 68 -13.12 -8.44 -9.29
C THR A 68 -13.53 -9.73 -10.01
N SER A 69 -14.55 -9.65 -10.87
CA SER A 69 -15.02 -10.80 -11.67
C SER A 69 -13.98 -11.34 -12.66
N THR A 70 -12.84 -10.65 -12.85
CA THR A 70 -11.69 -11.16 -13.63
C THR A 70 -11.05 -12.39 -13.00
N ILE A 71 -11.17 -12.56 -11.68
CA ILE A 71 -10.79 -13.78 -10.97
C ILE A 71 -12.07 -14.57 -10.69
N PRO A 72 -12.20 -15.81 -11.19
CA PRO A 72 -13.38 -16.63 -10.95
C PRO A 72 -13.60 -16.90 -9.45
N SER A 73 -14.84 -16.83 -8.97
CA SER A 73 -15.17 -17.05 -7.56
C SER A 73 -14.91 -18.49 -7.06
N HIS A 74 -14.76 -19.44 -7.97
CA HIS A 74 -14.42 -20.84 -7.69
C HIS A 74 -12.90 -21.12 -7.69
N THR A 75 -12.06 -20.08 -7.85
CA THR A 75 -10.58 -20.20 -7.78
C THR A 75 -10.17 -20.77 -6.43
N SER A 76 -9.26 -21.76 -6.45
CA SER A 76 -8.71 -22.38 -5.25
C SER A 76 -7.99 -21.35 -4.36
N PRO A 77 -8.02 -21.51 -3.03
CA PRO A 77 -7.39 -20.55 -2.10
C PRO A 77 -5.90 -20.32 -2.38
N GLU A 78 -5.18 -21.38 -2.76
CA GLU A 78 -3.74 -21.36 -3.07
C GLU A 78 -3.41 -20.59 -4.36
N ASP A 79 -4.37 -20.51 -5.29
CA ASP A 79 -4.20 -19.80 -6.56
C ASP A 79 -4.62 -18.33 -6.50
N LEU A 80 -5.22 -17.92 -5.37
CA LEU A 80 -5.60 -16.53 -5.19
C LEU A 80 -4.36 -15.66 -4.92
N PRO A 81 -4.30 -14.46 -5.51
CA PRO A 81 -3.21 -13.54 -5.23
C PRO A 81 -3.15 -13.20 -3.74
N ASN A 82 -1.93 -13.06 -3.22
CA ASN A 82 -1.74 -12.63 -1.84
C ASN A 82 -2.36 -11.24 -1.61
N PRO A 83 -2.85 -10.96 -0.38
CA PRO A 83 -3.37 -9.64 -0.06
C PRO A 83 -2.33 -8.55 -0.35
N PRO A 84 -2.69 -7.50 -1.07
CA PRO A 84 -1.76 -6.42 -1.37
C PRO A 84 -1.33 -5.72 -0.08
N GLN A 85 -0.04 -5.45 0.03
CA GLN A 85 0.50 -4.55 1.05
C GLN A 85 0.33 -3.12 0.53
N ILE A 86 -0.51 -2.33 1.19
CA ILE A 86 -0.77 -0.94 0.81
C ILE A 86 -0.50 -0.06 2.03
N PHE A 87 0.48 0.83 1.91
CA PHE A 87 0.84 1.78 2.95
C PHE A 87 0.47 3.19 2.51
N THR A 88 -0.25 3.90 3.36
CA THR A 88 -0.61 5.30 3.14
C THR A 88 0.52 6.23 3.60
N PRO A 89 0.67 7.42 3.02
CA PRO A 89 1.78 8.35 3.32
C PRO A 89 1.93 8.73 4.80
N ASP A 90 0.84 8.69 5.56
CA ASP A 90 0.82 8.94 7.00
C ASP A 90 1.29 7.74 7.84
N SER A 91 1.39 6.56 7.23
CA SER A 91 1.83 5.36 7.94
C SER A 91 3.34 5.33 8.16
N MET A 92 3.79 4.81 9.30
CA MET A 92 5.22 4.65 9.58
C MET A 92 5.90 3.73 8.58
N GLN A 93 5.21 2.69 8.11
CA GLN A 93 5.72 1.76 7.09
C GLN A 93 6.01 2.49 5.78
N PHE A 94 5.10 3.36 5.33
CA PHE A 94 5.33 4.19 4.14
C PHE A 94 6.56 5.07 4.34
N ARG A 95 6.63 5.81 5.44
CA ARG A 95 7.75 6.73 5.74
C ARG A 95 9.11 5.99 5.73
N ILE A 96 9.16 4.79 6.30
CA ILE A 96 10.37 3.96 6.30
C ILE A 96 10.75 3.53 4.89
N ILE A 97 9.80 3.00 4.10
CA ILE A 97 10.07 2.55 2.73
C ILE A 97 10.47 3.71 1.84
N ASP A 98 9.75 4.83 1.89
CA ASP A 98 10.06 6.05 1.14
C ASP A 98 11.49 6.54 1.46
N ARG A 99 11.85 6.56 2.74
CA ARG A 99 13.18 6.99 3.16
C ARG A 99 14.29 6.04 2.69
N LEU A 100 14.05 4.73 2.75
CA LEU A 100 14.96 3.73 2.22
C LEU A 100 15.09 3.79 0.69
N ALA A 101 13.99 4.04 -0.02
CA ALA A 101 13.95 4.14 -1.47
C ALA A 101 14.71 5.35 -2.00
N ARG A 102 14.68 6.48 -1.28
CA ARG A 102 15.45 7.69 -1.62
C ARG A 102 16.97 7.53 -1.37
N ASN A 103 17.41 6.47 -0.72
CA ASN A 103 18.83 6.19 -0.49
C ASN A 103 19.21 4.77 -0.97
N PRO A 104 19.00 4.46 -2.26
CA PRO A 104 19.21 3.10 -2.79
C PRO A 104 20.69 2.69 -2.78
N ASN A 105 21.59 3.67 -2.96
CA ASN A 105 23.04 3.47 -2.97
C ASN A 105 23.69 4.45 -1.99
N PRO A 106 23.98 4.04 -0.75
CA PRO A 106 24.63 4.91 0.21
C PRO A 106 26.00 5.31 -0.32
N SER A 107 26.16 6.58 -0.68
CA SER A 107 27.47 7.13 -1.04
C SER A 107 28.40 7.12 0.17
N LYS A 108 29.72 7.30 -0.08
CA LYS A 108 30.70 7.41 1.01
C LYS A 108 30.32 8.51 2.03
N ASN A 109 29.61 9.54 1.60
CA ASN A 109 29.22 10.66 2.44
C ASN A 109 27.89 10.44 3.21
N THR A 110 26.95 9.66 2.68
CA THR A 110 25.63 9.44 3.34
C THR A 110 25.60 8.16 4.17
N GLY A 111 26.46 7.19 3.84
CA GLY A 111 26.51 5.90 4.54
C GLY A 111 25.19 5.12 4.49
N PRO A 112 25.18 3.86 4.92
CA PRO A 112 23.97 3.04 4.93
C PRO A 112 22.97 3.54 5.98
N LEU A 113 21.69 3.44 5.66
CA LEU A 113 20.60 3.71 6.61
C LEU A 113 20.50 2.58 7.63
N THR A 114 21.03 2.85 8.81
CA THR A 114 20.89 1.97 9.97
C THR A 114 19.59 2.27 10.72
N GLN A 115 19.18 1.36 11.59
CA GLN A 115 18.01 1.54 12.45
C GLN A 115 18.06 2.84 13.26
N GLY A 116 19.24 3.19 13.81
CA GLY A 116 19.42 4.45 14.57
C GLY A 116 19.21 5.67 13.68
N LYS A 117 19.84 5.71 12.50
CA LYS A 117 19.64 6.83 11.57
C LYS A 117 18.18 6.99 11.13
N LEU A 118 17.49 5.88 10.87
CA LEU A 118 16.05 5.94 10.54
C LEU A 118 15.23 6.48 11.71
N ALA A 119 15.56 6.12 12.94
CA ALA A 119 14.88 6.61 14.12
C ALA A 119 15.08 8.13 14.31
N ASP A 120 16.32 8.59 14.13
CA ASP A 120 16.67 10.02 14.22
C ASP A 120 15.97 10.82 13.11
N GLU A 121 16.02 10.37 11.86
CA GLU A 121 15.42 11.06 10.71
C GLU A 121 13.89 11.06 10.71
N LEU A 122 13.26 10.02 11.28
CA LEU A 122 11.80 9.90 11.38
C LEU A 122 11.25 10.39 12.73
N GLU A 123 12.14 10.93 13.58
CA GLU A 123 11.81 11.51 14.90
C GLU A 123 11.03 10.54 15.79
N CYS A 124 11.48 9.30 15.87
CA CYS A 124 10.81 8.26 16.65
C CYS A 124 11.80 7.33 17.38
N SER A 125 11.28 6.47 18.26
CA SER A 125 12.14 5.56 19.03
C SER A 125 12.72 4.46 18.14
N GLN A 126 13.96 4.02 18.45
CA GLN A 126 14.59 2.88 17.78
C GLN A 126 13.78 1.59 17.94
N GLN A 127 13.06 1.42 19.04
CA GLN A 127 12.20 0.26 19.27
C GLN A 127 11.04 0.23 18.28
N LEU A 128 10.39 1.38 18.02
CA LEU A 128 9.31 1.51 17.03
C LEU A 128 9.82 1.20 15.63
N ILE A 129 10.96 1.77 15.24
CA ILE A 129 11.60 1.45 13.95
C ILE A 129 11.93 -0.03 13.85
N SER A 130 12.50 -0.66 14.89
CA SER A 130 12.81 -2.08 14.91
C SER A 130 11.56 -2.94 14.65
N HIS A 131 10.46 -2.63 15.33
CA HIS A 131 9.19 -3.32 15.15
C HIS A 131 8.72 -3.26 13.68
N HIS A 132 8.71 -2.07 13.09
CA HIS A 132 8.28 -1.90 11.70
C HIS A 132 9.25 -2.51 10.70
N LEU A 133 10.56 -2.45 10.91
CA LEU A 133 11.54 -3.08 10.03
C LEU A 133 11.40 -4.62 10.02
N ILE A 134 11.17 -5.25 11.16
CA ILE A 134 10.90 -6.69 11.25
C ILE A 134 9.61 -7.05 10.51
N ALA A 135 8.54 -6.28 10.69
CA ALA A 135 7.28 -6.50 10.00
C ALA A 135 7.42 -6.34 8.48
N LEU A 136 8.12 -5.31 8.01
CA LEU A 136 8.38 -5.05 6.59
C LEU A 136 9.29 -6.10 5.95
N GLU A 137 10.29 -6.61 6.68
CA GLU A 137 11.13 -7.71 6.22
C GLU A 137 10.34 -9.01 6.10
N LYS A 138 9.50 -9.31 7.10
CA LYS A 138 8.62 -10.49 7.09
C LYS A 138 7.59 -10.44 5.95
N SER A 139 7.08 -9.26 5.61
CA SER A 139 6.16 -9.08 4.49
C SER A 139 6.84 -9.02 3.11
N GLY A 140 8.17 -9.11 3.07
CA GLY A 140 8.91 -9.07 1.82
C GLY A 140 8.95 -7.70 1.14
N CYS A 141 8.72 -6.61 1.88
CA CYS A 141 8.81 -5.25 1.34
C CYS A 141 10.25 -4.70 1.35
N ILE A 142 11.05 -5.16 2.30
CA ILE A 142 12.45 -4.79 2.45
C ILE A 142 13.31 -6.04 2.69
N LYS A 143 14.60 -5.92 2.46
CA LYS A 143 15.60 -6.93 2.85
C LYS A 143 16.70 -6.30 3.68
N SER A 144 17.26 -7.08 4.58
CA SER A 144 18.43 -6.67 5.35
C SER A 144 19.70 -7.35 4.87
N ARG A 145 20.81 -6.65 5.00
CA ARG A 145 22.17 -7.17 4.78
C ARG A 145 23.05 -6.80 5.95
N LYS A 146 23.74 -7.77 6.51
CA LYS A 146 24.78 -7.51 7.53
C LYS A 146 26.04 -6.98 6.85
N SER A 147 26.60 -5.91 7.41
CA SER A 147 27.91 -5.35 7.04
C SER A 147 28.69 -5.12 8.33
N GLY A 148 29.55 -6.07 8.69
CA GLY A 148 30.19 -6.12 10.01
C GLY A 148 29.16 -6.25 11.14
N PHE A 149 29.23 -5.35 12.12
CA PHE A 149 28.30 -5.29 13.25
C PHE A 149 27.00 -4.54 12.94
N ARG A 150 26.85 -3.98 11.73
CA ARG A 150 25.70 -3.16 11.36
C ARG A 150 24.77 -3.92 10.42
N LYS A 151 23.46 -3.73 10.59
CA LYS A 151 22.42 -4.23 9.71
C LYS A 151 21.94 -3.06 8.84
N ASN A 152 22.04 -3.22 7.54
CA ASN A 152 21.60 -2.25 6.55
C ASN A 152 20.32 -2.75 5.88
N TRP A 153 19.46 -1.83 5.49
CA TRP A 153 18.17 -2.13 4.93
C TRP A 153 18.06 -1.58 3.51
N SER A 154 17.40 -2.32 2.63
CA SER A 154 17.09 -1.89 1.26
C SER A 154 15.68 -2.29 0.88
N VAL A 155 15.02 -1.44 0.10
CA VAL A 155 13.68 -1.72 -0.44
C VAL A 155 13.82 -2.71 -1.59
N ILE A 156 12.81 -3.56 -1.76
CA ILE A 156 12.68 -4.47 -2.91
C ILE A 156 11.36 -4.18 -3.63
N ALA A 157 11.16 -4.73 -4.83
CA ALA A 157 10.03 -4.39 -5.69
C ALA A 157 8.65 -4.41 -5.00
N PRO A 158 8.29 -5.42 -4.16
CA PRO A 158 7.03 -5.40 -3.44
C PRO A 158 6.86 -4.19 -2.51
N GLY A 159 7.94 -3.73 -1.87
CA GLY A 159 7.90 -2.54 -1.01
C GLY A 159 7.65 -1.26 -1.80
N LEU A 160 8.28 -1.10 -2.97
CA LEU A 160 8.01 0.03 -3.86
C LEU A 160 6.56 0.02 -4.35
N GLN A 161 6.05 -1.13 -4.74
CA GLN A 161 4.65 -1.29 -5.15
C GLN A 161 3.67 -0.93 -4.03
N ALA A 162 3.99 -1.30 -2.79
CA ALA A 162 3.15 -1.01 -1.62
C ALA A 162 2.98 0.50 -1.36
N ILE A 163 4.03 1.30 -1.58
CA ILE A 163 3.94 2.76 -1.43
C ILE A 163 3.38 3.45 -2.68
N THR A 164 3.70 3.00 -3.88
CA THR A 164 3.14 3.56 -5.12
C THR A 164 1.64 3.29 -5.25
N GLY A 165 1.17 2.11 -4.81
CA GLY A 165 -0.24 1.80 -4.70
C GLY A 165 -0.97 2.73 -3.73
N GLY A 166 -0.36 3.05 -2.59
CA GLY A 166 -0.87 4.02 -1.63
C GLY A 166 -0.95 5.45 -2.20
N LEU A 167 0.06 5.87 -2.95
CA LEU A 167 0.08 7.20 -3.60
C LEU A 167 -0.95 7.31 -4.72
N ARG A 168 -1.05 6.31 -5.59
CA ARG A 168 -2.05 6.30 -6.68
C ARG A 168 -3.48 6.36 -6.16
N SER A 169 -3.74 5.82 -4.98
CA SER A 169 -5.06 5.88 -4.36
C SER A 169 -5.42 7.26 -3.81
N LEU A 170 -4.42 8.10 -3.52
CA LEU A 170 -4.62 9.48 -3.06
C LEU A 170 -4.74 10.48 -4.21
N SER A 171 -4.22 10.16 -5.40
CA SER A 171 -4.18 11.08 -6.53
C SER A 171 -5.48 11.15 -7.30
N THR A 172 -6.49 11.74 -6.69
CA THR A 172 -7.47 12.53 -7.43
C THR A 172 -7.06 14.03 -7.50
N VAL A 173 -5.86 14.35 -6.96
CA VAL A 173 -5.37 15.72 -6.85
C VAL A 173 -3.92 15.77 -7.27
N ASP A 174 -3.42 16.09 -8.32
CA ASP A 174 -2.06 16.31 -8.85
C ASP A 174 -1.36 15.11 -9.52
N HIS A 175 -1.63 14.97 -10.83
CA HIS A 175 -0.87 14.13 -11.76
C HIS A 175 0.65 14.48 -11.81
N HIS A 176 1.05 15.68 -11.48
CA HIS A 176 2.43 16.16 -11.64
C HIS A 176 3.42 15.54 -10.64
N ASP A 177 3.02 15.38 -9.38
CA ASP A 177 3.89 14.80 -8.35
C ASP A 177 4.02 13.29 -8.48
N LEU A 178 3.01 12.64 -9.07
CA LEU A 178 2.99 11.20 -9.27
C LEU A 178 3.93 10.77 -10.40
N GLU A 179 3.97 11.50 -11.51
CA GLU A 179 4.89 11.24 -12.61
C GLU A 179 6.34 11.44 -12.19
N ALA A 180 6.63 12.43 -11.36
CA ALA A 180 7.96 12.67 -10.81
C ALA A 180 8.42 11.49 -9.93
N LEU A 181 7.54 10.94 -9.10
CA LEU A 181 7.83 9.77 -8.27
C LEU A 181 7.97 8.48 -9.09
N ILE A 182 7.09 8.24 -10.06
CA ILE A 182 7.16 7.08 -10.95
C ILE A 182 8.43 7.13 -11.81
N THR A 183 8.79 8.30 -12.33
CA THR A 183 10.03 8.48 -13.11
C THR A 183 11.27 8.27 -12.24
N HIS A 184 11.21 8.69 -10.97
CA HIS A 184 12.32 8.52 -10.04
C HIS A 184 12.51 7.06 -9.56
N TYR A 185 11.43 6.29 -9.44
CA TYR A 185 11.45 4.91 -8.95
C TYR A 185 11.27 3.83 -10.04
N GLY A 186 10.78 4.19 -11.23
CA GLY A 186 10.46 3.26 -12.32
C GLY A 186 11.51 3.14 -13.42
N GLY A 187 12.61 3.87 -13.34
CA GLY A 187 13.69 3.88 -14.34
C GLY A 187 14.90 3.05 -13.94
N GLN A 188 14.75 1.75 -13.78
CA GLN A 188 15.83 0.75 -13.95
C GLN A 188 15.23 -0.59 -14.33
#